data_31dfc4b5c82df3e471727296a791e50f
#
_entry.id   31dfc4b5c82df3e471727296a791e50f
#
_cell.length_a   1.000
_cell.length_b   1.000
_cell.length_c   1.000
_cell.angle_alpha   90.00
_cell.angle_beta   90.00
_cell.angle_gamma   90.00
#
_symmetry.space_group_name_H-M   'P 1'
#
loop_
_entity.id
_entity.type
_entity.pdbx_description
1 polymer ?
#
loop_
_entity_poly.entity_id
_entity_poly.type
_entity_poly.pdbx_seq_one_letter_code
_entity_poly.pdbx_strand_id
1 'polypeptide(L)'
;MNEISNFIKKHNTLTLATEKNHDVFAAALFYVSIEKGTSLLFVSNSKSDHIKNLKHNEKCAVTIQENNLDWENIKGVQIKGTIELASEKYWDEYLGKFQYISESETLTKAMKKVNLYKLKITWARFIDNSKGFGNKKEYNYS
;
A
#
# COMPACT_ATOMS: atom_id res chain seq x y z
N MET A 1 11.89 9.26 9.26
CA MET A 1 11.58 8.63 8.88
C MET A 1 11.15 7.73 9.54
N ASN A 2 10.45 7.44 10.00
CA ASN A 2 10.40 7.72 11.14
C ASN A 2 8.98 7.51 11.47
N GLU A 3 8.20 8.48 11.74
CA GLU A 3 6.80 8.29 12.10
C GLU A 3 6.01 7.60 10.99
N ILE A 4 6.14 8.09 9.76
CA ILE A 4 5.43 7.50 8.62
C ILE A 4 5.93 6.10 8.32
N SER A 5 7.25 5.91 8.24
CA SER A 5 7.82 4.59 7.95
C SER A 5 7.45 3.57 9.00
N ASN A 6 7.48 3.96 10.28
CA ASN A 6 7.09 3.08 11.37
C ASN A 6 5.60 2.72 11.31
N PHE A 7 4.75 3.70 11.03
CA PHE A 7 3.31 3.46 10.90
C PHE A 7 3.02 2.50 9.75
N ILE A 8 3.61 2.76 8.58
CA ILE A 8 3.43 1.91 7.41
C ILE A 8 3.91 0.48 7.68
N LYS A 9 5.06 0.34 8.33
CA LYS A 9 5.62 -0.99 8.63
C LYS A 9 4.76 -1.77 9.62
N LYS A 10 4.10 -1.07 10.54
CA LYS A 10 3.28 -1.69 11.58
C LYS A 10 1.98 -2.27 11.04
N HIS A 11 1.47 -1.74 9.93
CA HIS A 11 0.20 -2.16 9.34
C HIS A 11 0.43 -3.06 8.14
N ASN A 12 -0.61 -3.71 7.64
CA ASN A 12 -0.49 -4.67 6.55
C ASN A 12 -1.59 -4.57 5.49
N THR A 13 -2.55 -3.65 5.65
CA THR A 13 -3.60 -3.43 4.65
C THR A 13 -3.66 -1.98 4.25
N LEU A 14 -3.94 -1.75 2.98
CA LEU A 14 -4.11 -0.42 2.43
C LEU A 14 -5.36 -0.37 1.56
N THR A 15 -5.86 0.82 1.30
CA THR A 15 -6.85 1.05 0.26
C THR A 15 -6.18 1.79 -0.88
N LEU A 16 -6.23 1.17 -2.07
CA LEU A 16 -5.63 1.71 -3.29
C LEU A 16 -6.72 2.34 -4.14
N ALA A 17 -6.55 3.61 -4.48
CA ALA A 17 -7.43 4.34 -5.39
C ALA A 17 -6.76 4.52 -6.75
N THR A 18 -7.46 4.17 -7.80
CA THR A 18 -7.01 4.28 -9.20
C THR A 18 -8.08 4.97 -10.04
N GLU A 19 -7.70 5.41 -11.23
CA GLU A 19 -8.59 6.15 -12.09
C GLU A 19 -8.34 5.78 -13.56
N LYS A 20 -9.43 5.73 -14.34
CA LYS A 20 -9.38 5.55 -15.79
C LYS A 20 -10.55 6.33 -16.39
N ASN A 21 -10.24 7.29 -17.27
CA ASN A 21 -11.28 8.08 -17.97
C ASN A 21 -12.31 8.70 -17.02
N HIS A 22 -11.82 9.28 -15.91
CA HIS A 22 -12.63 9.91 -14.86
C HIS A 22 -13.48 8.95 -14.03
N ASP A 23 -13.32 7.65 -14.21
CA ASP A 23 -13.95 6.64 -13.38
C ASP A 23 -12.96 6.23 -12.29
N VAL A 24 -13.32 6.43 -11.02
CA VAL A 24 -12.46 6.14 -9.89
C VAL A 24 -12.86 4.83 -9.24
N PHE A 25 -11.86 4.09 -8.77
CA PHE A 25 -12.03 2.76 -8.18
C PHE A 25 -11.13 2.61 -6.97
N ALA A 26 -11.63 1.97 -5.91
CA ALA A 26 -10.87 1.71 -4.71
C ALA A 26 -10.86 0.22 -4.37
N ALA A 27 -9.72 -0.30 -3.95
CA ALA A 27 -9.54 -1.70 -3.58
C ALA A 27 -8.70 -1.83 -2.33
N ALA A 28 -9.08 -2.77 -1.45
CA ALA A 28 -8.31 -3.09 -0.27
C ALA A 28 -7.30 -4.19 -0.60
N LEU A 29 -6.06 -4.02 -0.19
CA LEU A 29 -4.96 -4.93 -0.50
C LEU A 29 -4.06 -5.13 0.71
N PHE A 30 -3.49 -6.33 0.85
CA PHE A 30 -2.37 -6.53 1.76
C PHE A 30 -1.10 -5.98 1.14
N TYR A 31 -0.19 -5.49 1.96
CA TYR A 31 1.07 -4.93 1.46
C TYR A 31 2.24 -5.23 2.39
N VAL A 32 3.43 -5.06 1.84
CA VAL A 32 4.71 -5.10 2.57
C VAL A 32 5.48 -3.82 2.27
N SER A 33 5.99 -3.17 3.31
CA SER A 33 6.86 -2.00 3.16
C SER A 33 8.29 -2.45 2.86
N ILE A 34 8.93 -1.81 1.90
CA ILE A 34 10.33 -2.08 1.53
C ILE A 34 11.10 -0.77 1.37
N GLU A 35 12.41 -0.89 1.15
CA GLU A 35 13.29 0.25 0.89
C GLU A 35 13.15 1.35 1.95
N LYS A 36 13.22 0.94 3.23
CA LYS A 36 13.11 1.83 4.39
C LYS A 36 11.81 2.63 4.42
N GLY A 37 10.74 2.02 3.92
CA GLY A 37 9.41 2.63 3.95
C GLY A 37 9.13 3.59 2.80
N THR A 38 9.94 3.58 1.75
CA THR A 38 9.71 4.46 0.59
C THR A 38 8.94 3.78 -0.53
N SER A 39 8.75 2.46 -0.43
CA SER A 39 7.98 1.70 -1.43
C SER A 39 7.15 0.60 -0.75
N LEU A 40 6.08 0.21 -1.41
CA LEU A 40 5.17 -0.82 -0.93
C LEU A 40 5.02 -1.91 -1.99
N LEU A 41 5.00 -3.16 -1.54
CA LEU A 41 4.76 -4.31 -2.42
C LEU A 41 3.34 -4.83 -2.18
N PHE A 42 2.66 -5.21 -3.24
CA PHE A 42 1.39 -5.92 -3.15
C PHE A 42 1.24 -6.88 -4.31
N VAL A 43 0.37 -7.86 -4.16
CA VAL A 43 0.08 -8.82 -5.24
C VAL A 43 -1.32 -8.58 -5.75
N SER A 44 -1.51 -8.79 -7.04
CA SER A 44 -2.82 -8.70 -7.66
C SER A 44 -2.87 -9.45 -8.98
N ASN A 45 -4.07 -9.88 -9.35
CA ASN A 45 -4.30 -10.48 -10.66
C ASN A 45 -4.27 -9.37 -11.72
N SER A 46 -3.62 -9.63 -12.85
CA SER A 46 -3.52 -8.66 -13.94
C SER A 46 -4.87 -8.28 -14.55
N LYS A 47 -5.92 -9.06 -14.27
CA LYS A 47 -7.27 -8.80 -14.78
C LYS A 47 -8.13 -8.01 -13.80
N SER A 48 -7.64 -7.67 -12.62
CA SER A 48 -8.41 -6.87 -11.66
C SER A 48 -8.58 -5.44 -12.17
N ASP A 49 -9.66 -4.79 -11.74
CA ASP A 49 -10.01 -3.44 -12.23
C ASP A 49 -8.92 -2.42 -11.91
N HIS A 50 -8.36 -2.45 -10.69
CA HIS A 50 -7.30 -1.51 -10.34
C HIS A 50 -6.04 -1.70 -11.19
N ILE A 51 -5.70 -2.94 -11.58
CA ILE A 51 -4.54 -3.17 -12.45
C ILE A 51 -4.83 -2.70 -13.88
N LYS A 52 -6.04 -2.93 -14.38
CA LYS A 52 -6.43 -2.40 -15.70
C LYS A 52 -6.37 -0.88 -15.73
N ASN A 53 -6.82 -0.23 -14.65
CA ASN A 53 -6.76 1.23 -14.53
C ASN A 53 -5.32 1.74 -14.54
N LEU A 54 -4.40 1.04 -13.87
CA LEU A 54 -2.99 1.42 -13.81
C LEU A 54 -2.28 1.34 -15.17
N LYS A 55 -2.79 0.53 -16.10
CA LYS A 55 -2.25 0.51 -17.47
C LYS A 55 -2.57 1.80 -18.24
N HIS A 56 -3.61 2.51 -17.83
CA HIS A 56 -3.99 3.79 -18.43
C HIS A 56 -3.39 4.96 -17.67
N ASN A 57 -3.25 4.83 -16.36
CA ASN A 57 -2.72 5.88 -15.51
C ASN A 57 -1.97 5.23 -14.35
N GLU A 58 -0.65 5.32 -14.36
CA GLU A 58 0.19 4.71 -13.32
C GLU A 58 0.09 5.43 -11.98
N LYS A 59 -0.47 6.62 -11.94
CA LYS A 59 -0.63 7.39 -10.71
C LYS A 59 -1.73 6.81 -9.85
N CYS A 60 -1.52 6.80 -8.55
CA CYS A 60 -2.48 6.27 -7.61
C CYS A 60 -2.45 7.04 -6.30
N ALA A 61 -3.48 6.83 -5.50
CA ALA A 61 -3.53 7.31 -4.13
C ALA A 61 -3.80 6.12 -3.21
N VAL A 62 -3.29 6.21 -1.98
CA VAL A 62 -3.42 5.14 -1.00
C VAL A 62 -3.76 5.74 0.35
N THR A 63 -4.57 5.03 1.13
CA THR A 63 -4.73 5.30 2.55
C THR A 63 -4.37 4.07 3.37
N ILE A 64 -3.70 4.30 4.50
CA ILE A 64 -3.44 3.30 5.52
C ILE A 64 -3.92 3.91 6.83
N GLN A 65 -4.83 3.26 7.52
CA GLN A 65 -5.37 3.81 8.76
C GLN A 65 -5.40 2.76 9.87
N GLU A 66 -5.38 3.23 11.09
CA GLU A 66 -5.59 2.40 12.26
C GLU A 66 -7.09 2.39 12.59
N ASN A 67 -7.63 1.21 12.85
CA ASN A 67 -9.05 1.04 13.14
C ASN A 67 -9.34 1.15 14.65
N ASN A 68 -10.62 1.29 14.98
CA ASN A 68 -11.11 1.28 16.37
C ASN A 68 -10.59 2.45 17.21
N LEU A 69 -10.31 3.58 16.57
CA LEU A 69 -9.93 4.82 17.24
C LEU A 69 -11.12 5.78 17.31
N ASP A 70 -11.15 6.60 18.37
CA ASP A 70 -12.11 7.70 18.44
C ASP A 70 -11.56 8.94 17.71
N TRP A 71 -12.39 9.98 17.62
CA TRP A 71 -12.03 11.21 16.89
C TRP A 71 -10.72 11.84 17.37
N GLU A 72 -10.47 11.81 18.68
CA GLU A 72 -9.27 12.44 19.25
C GLU A 72 -7.99 11.67 18.97
N ASN A 73 -8.10 10.41 18.56
CA ASN A 73 -6.98 9.52 18.35
C ASN A 73 -6.83 9.02 16.91
N ILE A 74 -7.60 9.58 15.97
CA ILE A 74 -7.49 9.19 14.56
C ILE A 74 -6.04 9.29 14.12
N LYS A 75 -5.59 8.22 13.46
CA LYS A 75 -4.22 8.09 12.99
C LYS A 75 -4.21 7.40 11.63
N GLY A 76 -3.48 7.94 10.68
CA GLY A 76 -3.41 7.35 9.35
C GLY A 76 -2.44 8.05 8.43
N VAL A 77 -2.18 7.44 7.29
CA VAL A 77 -1.30 7.98 6.26
C VAL A 77 -2.07 8.05 4.95
N GLN A 78 -1.95 9.19 4.28
CA GLN A 78 -2.41 9.38 2.91
C GLN A 78 -1.16 9.40 2.02
N ILE A 79 -1.21 8.67 0.91
CA ILE A 79 -0.05 8.50 0.03
C ILE A 79 -0.44 8.78 -1.40
N LYS A 80 0.46 9.40 -2.15
CA LYS A 80 0.43 9.45 -3.60
C LYS A 80 1.66 8.73 -4.14
N GLY A 81 1.51 8.05 -5.25
CA GLY A 81 2.62 7.31 -5.82
C GLY A 81 2.36 6.81 -7.22
N THR A 82 3.32 6.03 -7.71
CA THR A 82 3.24 5.36 -9.01
C THR A 82 3.47 3.88 -8.82
N ILE A 83 2.90 3.07 -9.68
CA ILE A 83 2.97 1.61 -9.57
C ILE A 83 3.57 1.00 -10.83
N GLU A 84 4.45 0.02 -10.64
CA GLU A 84 5.06 -0.76 -11.70
C GLU A 84 5.16 -2.23 -11.28
N LEU A 85 5.44 -3.12 -12.21
CA LEU A 85 5.73 -4.50 -11.87
C LEU A 85 7.01 -4.53 -11.03
N ALA A 86 7.00 -5.32 -9.95
CA ALA A 86 8.16 -5.46 -9.09
C ALA A 86 9.14 -6.48 -9.67
N SER A 87 10.43 -6.31 -9.35
CA SER A 87 11.45 -7.30 -9.66
C SER A 87 11.17 -8.60 -8.89
N GLU A 88 11.47 -9.73 -9.48
CA GLU A 88 11.30 -11.05 -8.87
C GLU A 88 12.04 -11.17 -7.53
N LYS A 89 13.12 -10.43 -7.34
CA LYS A 89 13.89 -10.46 -6.09
C LYS A 89 13.06 -10.06 -4.85
N TYR A 90 11.97 -9.34 -5.04
CA TYR A 90 11.15 -8.86 -3.93
C TYR A 90 10.14 -9.91 -3.42
N TRP A 91 9.98 -11.03 -4.09
CA TRP A 91 9.07 -12.08 -3.61
C TRP A 91 9.44 -12.59 -2.23
N ASP A 92 10.73 -12.71 -1.94
CA ASP A 92 11.17 -13.17 -0.61
C ASP A 92 10.72 -12.21 0.50
N GLU A 93 10.78 -10.91 0.25
CA GLU A 93 10.33 -9.92 1.24
C GLU A 93 8.81 -9.98 1.44
N TYR A 94 8.06 -10.13 0.35
CA TYR A 94 6.60 -10.23 0.44
C TYR A 94 6.19 -11.50 1.21
N LEU A 95 6.70 -12.63 0.83
CA LEU A 95 6.38 -13.91 1.46
C LEU A 95 6.93 -14.00 2.88
N GLY A 96 8.00 -13.28 3.18
CA GLY A 96 8.58 -13.23 4.53
C GLY A 96 7.63 -12.59 5.54
N LYS A 97 6.83 -11.61 5.14
CA LYS A 97 5.84 -11.00 6.03
C LYS A 97 4.58 -11.87 6.15
N PHE A 98 4.24 -12.62 5.11
CA PHE A 98 3.04 -13.45 5.08
C PHE A 98 3.42 -14.92 4.98
N GLN A 99 4.17 -15.40 5.97
CA GLN A 99 4.72 -16.77 5.97
C GLN A 99 3.65 -17.84 5.86
N TYR A 100 2.45 -17.58 6.37
CA TYR A 100 1.35 -18.53 6.30
C TYR A 100 0.96 -18.88 4.84
N ILE A 101 1.33 -18.06 3.87
CA ILE A 101 1.08 -18.36 2.45
C ILE A 101 1.83 -19.62 2.05
N SER A 102 3.12 -19.72 2.42
CA SER A 102 3.95 -20.89 2.09
C SER A 102 3.47 -22.15 2.78
N GLU A 103 2.76 -22.02 3.90
CA GLU A 103 2.24 -23.14 4.66
C GLU A 103 0.87 -23.59 4.18
N SER A 104 0.26 -22.87 3.25
CA SER A 104 -1.06 -23.17 2.71
C SER A 104 -0.94 -23.59 1.24
N GLU A 105 -1.39 -24.79 0.91
CA GLU A 105 -1.42 -25.25 -0.47
C GLU A 105 -2.31 -24.36 -1.35
N THR A 106 -3.48 -23.98 -0.84
CA THR A 106 -4.41 -23.11 -1.55
C THR A 106 -3.79 -21.75 -1.86
N LEU A 107 -3.15 -21.12 -0.87
CA LEU A 107 -2.53 -19.80 -1.04
C LEU A 107 -1.29 -19.87 -1.92
N THR A 108 -0.48 -20.93 -1.81
CA THR A 108 0.67 -21.11 -2.68
C THR A 108 0.24 -21.22 -4.14
N LYS A 109 -0.84 -21.94 -4.42
CA LYS A 109 -1.40 -22.01 -5.78
C LYS A 109 -1.92 -20.66 -6.25
N ALA A 110 -2.57 -19.89 -5.36
CA ALA A 110 -3.08 -18.57 -5.69
C ALA A 110 -1.96 -17.61 -6.07
N MET A 111 -0.80 -17.70 -5.40
CA MET A 111 0.34 -16.83 -5.70
C MET A 111 0.91 -17.05 -7.11
N LYS A 112 0.69 -18.22 -7.70
CA LYS A 112 1.13 -18.48 -9.09
C LYS A 112 0.28 -17.76 -10.12
N LYS A 113 -0.90 -17.26 -9.73
CA LYS A 113 -1.85 -16.60 -10.62
C LYS A 113 -1.83 -15.08 -10.50
N VAL A 114 -0.96 -14.54 -9.65
CA VAL A 114 -0.87 -13.10 -9.42
C VAL A 114 0.52 -12.59 -9.75
N ASN A 115 0.60 -11.29 -9.97
CA ASN A 115 1.86 -10.59 -10.15
C ASN A 115 2.18 -9.78 -8.90
N LEU A 116 3.46 -9.53 -8.70
CA LEU A 116 3.94 -8.65 -7.64
C LEU A 116 4.13 -7.24 -8.20
N TYR A 117 3.57 -6.26 -7.52
CA TYR A 117 3.64 -4.85 -7.92
C TYR A 117 4.38 -4.04 -6.86
N LYS A 118 5.04 -2.99 -7.29
CA LYS A 118 5.77 -2.07 -6.43
C LYS A 118 5.19 -0.67 -6.59
N LEU A 119 4.74 -0.11 -5.48
CA LEU A 119 4.27 1.27 -5.42
C LEU A 119 5.41 2.12 -4.88
N LYS A 120 5.86 3.10 -5.67
CA LYS A 120 6.85 4.07 -5.25
C LYS A 120 6.12 5.28 -4.68
N ILE A 121 6.39 5.61 -3.43
CA ILE A 121 5.76 6.75 -2.77
C ILE A 121 6.42 8.03 -3.28
N THR A 122 5.60 8.99 -3.72
CA THR A 122 6.09 10.30 -4.15
C THR A 122 5.72 11.40 -3.15
N TRP A 123 4.65 11.19 -2.39
CA TRP A 123 4.19 12.13 -1.38
C TRP A 123 3.41 11.36 -0.31
N ALA A 124 3.54 11.77 0.94
CA ALA A 124 2.77 11.18 2.04
C ALA A 124 2.41 12.24 3.06
N ARG A 125 1.24 12.06 3.69
CA ARG A 125 0.78 12.90 4.80
C ARG A 125 0.41 12.01 5.97
N PHE A 126 1.01 12.28 7.11
CA PHE A 126 0.68 11.58 8.34
C PHE A 126 -0.32 12.43 9.13
N ILE A 127 -1.42 11.82 9.52
CA ILE A 127 -2.46 12.45 10.33
C ILE A 127 -2.43 11.80 11.71
N ASP A 128 -2.34 12.61 12.75
CA ASP A 128 -2.34 12.12 14.12
C ASP A 128 -3.07 13.10 15.02
N ASN A 129 -4.37 12.83 15.25
CA ASN A 129 -5.21 13.72 16.07
C ASN A 129 -4.84 13.69 17.54
N SER A 130 -4.08 12.69 18.00
CA SER A 130 -3.64 12.64 19.40
C SER A 130 -2.64 13.75 19.74
N LYS A 131 -1.99 14.34 18.74
CA LYS A 131 -1.06 15.46 18.87
C LYS A 131 -1.75 16.81 18.67
N GLY A 132 -3.07 16.85 18.66
CA GLY A 132 -3.89 18.02 18.37
C GLY A 132 -4.83 17.70 17.22
N PHE A 133 -6.10 18.04 17.38
CA PHE A 133 -7.12 17.73 16.38
C PHE A 133 -6.74 18.31 15.01
N GLY A 134 -6.69 17.45 14.00
CA GLY A 134 -6.27 17.84 12.66
C GLY A 134 -4.76 17.97 12.45
N ASN A 135 -3.95 17.49 13.39
CA ASN A 135 -2.49 17.52 13.25
C ASN A 135 -2.06 16.72 12.03
N LYS A 136 -1.28 17.36 11.14
CA LYS A 136 -0.82 16.77 9.89
C LYS A 136 0.64 17.08 9.66
N LYS A 137 1.35 16.15 9.02
CA LYS A 137 2.74 16.34 8.65
C LYS A 137 2.95 15.74 7.26
N GLU A 138 3.46 16.54 6.34
CA GLU A 138 3.63 16.14 4.93
C GLU A 138 5.11 15.93 4.59
N TYR A 139 5.34 14.98 3.69
CA TYR A 139 6.68 14.63 3.20
C TYR A 139 6.65 14.45 1.70
N ASN A 140 7.66 14.97 1.02
CA ASN A 140 7.89 14.69 -0.39
C ASN A 140 9.01 13.67 -0.52
N TYR A 141 8.85 12.73 -1.43
CA TYR A 141 9.82 11.68 -1.69
C TYR A 141 10.44 11.90 -3.06
N SER A 142 11.73 11.76 -3.16
CA SER A 142 12.43 11.92 -4.43
C SER A 142 12.61 10.61 -5.17
#